data_596cc6100d78a7d06e111bcfaad3aed2
#
_entry.id   596cc6100d78a7d06e111bcfaad3aed2
#
_cell.length_a   1.000
_cell.length_b   1.000
_cell.length_c   1.000
_cell.angle_alpha   90.00
_cell.angle_beta   90.00
_cell.angle_gamma   90.00
#
_symmetry.space_group_name_H-M   'P 1'
#
loop_
_entity.id
_entity.type
_entity.pdbx_description
1 polymer ?
#
loop_
_entity_poly.entity_id
_entity_poly.type
_entity_poly.pdbx_seq_one_letter_code
_entity_poly.pdbx_strand_id
1 'polypeptide(L)'
;MFMQICTGINTIIFYTTTIFKIAGFADNISAIYATIGIGAVNFLMTFVAIFFTDKWGRKPLLYIGLWGILFALASLGAAFHFADVLGDNLKWIAVASVVIYITAFAMSLGPIGWIMVSEILPLQIRGFSMSLCTVANFGFNFIVVLSFLPLIHSIGEAYTFWIFAGITVVCLLFTYYLVPETKGISLEKIEKNWREGVPARRFGQS
;
A
#
# COMPACT_ATOMS: atom_id res chain seq x y z
N MET A 1 9.39 -3.66 -0.07
CA MET A 1 9.58 -2.37 0.59
C MET A 1 9.28 -1.18 -0.32
N PHE A 2 9.98 -1.01 -1.45
CA PHE A 2 9.73 0.10 -2.37
C PHE A 2 8.25 0.22 -2.79
N MET A 3 7.61 -0.87 -3.25
CA MET A 3 6.19 -0.88 -3.64
C MET A 3 5.25 -0.38 -2.54
N GLN A 4 5.51 -0.77 -1.29
CA GLN A 4 4.70 -0.39 -0.14
C GLN A 4 4.60 1.13 0.02
N ILE A 5 5.72 1.82 -0.20
CA ILE A 5 5.79 3.29 -0.05
C ILE A 5 5.29 4.01 -1.30
N CYS A 6 5.62 3.51 -2.48
CA CYS A 6 5.28 4.17 -3.74
C CYS A 6 3.77 4.18 -4.04
N THR A 7 2.98 3.30 -3.42
CA THR A 7 1.51 3.40 -3.46
C THR A 7 0.96 4.60 -2.69
N GLY A 8 1.78 5.29 -1.87
CA GLY A 8 1.41 6.53 -1.20
C GLY A 8 0.73 6.37 0.15
N ILE A 9 0.89 5.22 0.84
CA ILE A 9 0.18 4.94 2.10
C ILE A 9 0.41 6.00 3.17
N ASN A 10 1.66 6.32 3.46
CA ASN A 10 1.97 7.29 4.50
C ASN A 10 1.52 8.69 4.12
N THR A 11 1.56 9.01 2.84
CA THR A 11 1.02 10.25 2.30
C THR A 11 -0.48 10.35 2.55
N ILE A 12 -1.24 9.31 2.21
CA ILE A 12 -2.68 9.29 2.45
C ILE A 12 -2.97 9.40 3.95
N ILE A 13 -2.28 8.63 4.81
CA ILE A 13 -2.49 8.68 6.26
C ILE A 13 -2.18 10.07 6.82
N PHE A 14 -1.04 10.65 6.50
CA PHE A 14 -0.63 11.96 7.05
C PHE A 14 -1.49 13.12 6.54
N TYR A 15 -1.92 13.05 5.29
CA TYR A 15 -2.71 14.11 4.67
C TYR A 15 -4.22 13.78 4.59
N THR A 16 -4.72 12.72 5.26
CA THR A 16 -6.14 12.36 5.27
C THR A 16 -7.03 13.54 5.65
N THR A 17 -6.68 14.26 6.73
CA THR A 17 -7.45 15.44 7.17
C THR A 17 -7.45 16.54 6.11
N THR A 18 -6.32 16.75 5.42
CA THR A 18 -6.20 17.73 4.33
C THR A 18 -7.02 17.29 3.12
N ILE A 19 -6.96 16.02 2.73
CA ILE A 19 -7.74 15.44 1.64
C ILE A 19 -9.25 15.63 1.91
N PHE A 20 -9.71 15.39 3.13
CA PHE A 20 -11.10 15.58 3.50
C PHE A 20 -11.54 17.04 3.51
N LYS A 21 -10.68 17.95 3.95
CA LYS A 21 -10.94 19.40 3.85
C LYS A 21 -11.14 19.84 2.41
N ILE A 22 -10.24 19.40 1.51
CA ILE A 22 -10.36 19.70 0.08
C ILE A 22 -11.63 19.07 -0.51
N ALA A 23 -12.04 17.89 -0.03
CA ALA A 23 -13.28 17.21 -0.44
C ALA A 23 -14.57 17.87 0.08
N GLY A 24 -14.47 18.96 0.89
CA GLY A 24 -15.63 19.73 1.31
C GLY A 24 -16.10 19.51 2.76
N PHE A 25 -15.28 18.92 3.63
CA PHE A 25 -15.56 18.94 5.07
C PHE A 25 -15.27 20.34 5.61
N ALA A 26 -16.34 21.09 5.90
CA ALA A 26 -16.26 22.49 6.35
C ALA A 26 -15.59 22.63 7.73
N ASP A 27 -15.82 21.67 8.62
CA ASP A 27 -15.34 21.71 9.99
C ASP A 27 -14.09 20.85 10.18
N ASN A 28 -13.06 21.43 10.82
CA ASN A 28 -11.86 20.70 11.22
C ASN A 28 -12.20 19.47 12.10
N ILE A 29 -13.22 19.58 12.94
CA ILE A 29 -13.66 18.53 13.86
C ILE A 29 -14.19 17.33 13.09
N SER A 30 -15.05 17.54 12.09
CA SER A 30 -15.58 16.45 11.25
C SER A 30 -14.49 15.72 10.45
N ALA A 31 -13.51 16.45 9.90
CA ALA A 31 -12.38 15.86 9.21
C ALA A 31 -11.49 15.03 10.15
N ILE A 32 -11.32 15.46 11.40
CA ILE A 32 -10.57 14.72 12.44
C ILE A 32 -11.32 13.44 12.82
N TYR A 33 -12.65 13.48 13.05
CA TYR A 33 -13.43 12.28 13.35
C TYR A 33 -13.38 11.25 12.21
N ALA A 34 -13.46 11.69 10.96
CA ALA A 34 -13.30 10.83 9.82
C ALA A 34 -11.90 10.17 9.80
N THR A 35 -10.85 10.93 10.13
CA THR A 35 -9.47 10.41 10.23
C THR A 35 -9.32 9.39 11.37
N ILE A 36 -9.95 9.62 12.53
CA ILE A 36 -9.97 8.64 13.63
C ILE A 36 -10.67 7.35 13.19
N GLY A 37 -11.80 7.47 12.48
CA GLY A 37 -12.51 6.31 11.92
C GLY A 37 -11.62 5.48 10.98
N ILE A 38 -10.83 6.14 10.12
CA ILE A 38 -9.87 5.47 9.25
C ILE A 38 -8.77 4.75 10.04
N GLY A 39 -8.26 5.37 11.10
CA GLY A 39 -7.31 4.73 12.01
C GLY A 39 -7.88 3.46 12.66
N ALA A 40 -9.14 3.50 13.08
CA ALA A 40 -9.84 2.33 13.62
C ALA A 40 -10.01 1.23 12.57
N VAL A 41 -10.38 1.58 11.34
CA VAL A 41 -10.45 0.62 10.21
C VAL A 41 -9.09 -0.02 9.95
N ASN A 42 -8.02 0.77 9.88
CA ASN A 42 -6.66 0.26 9.69
C ASN A 42 -6.28 -0.74 10.80
N PHE A 43 -6.54 -0.40 12.04
CA PHE A 43 -6.29 -1.26 13.20
C PHE A 43 -7.04 -2.60 13.08
N LEU A 44 -8.35 -2.56 12.86
CA LEU A 44 -9.18 -3.77 12.72
C LEU A 44 -8.75 -4.64 11.54
N MET A 45 -8.46 -4.03 10.38
CA MET A 45 -8.07 -4.76 9.19
C MET A 45 -6.67 -5.38 9.30
N THR A 46 -5.81 -4.85 10.15
CA THR A 46 -4.52 -5.48 10.45
C THR A 46 -4.71 -6.83 11.16
N PHE A 47 -5.67 -6.96 12.08
CA PHE A 47 -6.01 -8.26 12.68
C PHE A 47 -6.56 -9.24 11.65
N VAL A 48 -7.44 -8.78 10.77
CA VAL A 48 -7.99 -9.60 9.68
C VAL A 48 -6.85 -10.12 8.79
N ALA A 49 -5.87 -9.27 8.49
CA ALA A 49 -4.72 -9.64 7.66
C ALA A 49 -3.92 -10.82 8.23
N ILE A 50 -3.74 -10.89 9.55
CA ILE A 50 -3.00 -11.98 10.22
C ILE A 50 -3.64 -13.33 9.88
N PHE A 51 -4.99 -13.44 10.00
CA PHE A 51 -5.70 -14.68 9.71
C PHE A 51 -5.67 -15.04 8.21
N PHE A 52 -5.78 -14.06 7.32
CA PHE A 52 -5.84 -14.31 5.88
C PHE A 52 -4.47 -14.59 5.26
N THR A 53 -3.38 -14.04 5.81
CA THR A 53 -2.02 -14.23 5.30
C THR A 53 -1.62 -15.70 5.31
N ASP A 54 -1.95 -16.44 6.37
CA ASP A 54 -1.62 -17.85 6.47
C ASP A 54 -2.60 -18.74 5.67
N LYS A 55 -3.85 -18.29 5.50
CA LYS A 55 -4.88 -19.09 4.83
C LYS A 55 -4.80 -18.97 3.30
N TRP A 56 -4.61 -17.77 2.75
CA TRP A 56 -4.64 -17.52 1.30
C TRP A 56 -3.26 -17.47 0.64
N GLY A 57 -2.22 -17.22 1.41
CA GLY A 57 -0.86 -17.05 0.90
C GLY A 57 -0.52 -15.58 0.65
N ARG A 58 0.78 -15.33 0.45
CA ARG A 58 1.32 -13.97 0.38
C ARG A 58 1.00 -13.32 -0.97
N LYS A 59 1.23 -14.03 -2.06
CA LYS A 59 1.06 -13.49 -3.42
C LYS A 59 -0.41 -13.19 -3.78
N PRO A 60 -1.40 -14.08 -3.57
CA PRO A 60 -2.81 -13.78 -3.83
C PRO A 60 -3.32 -12.58 -3.02
N LEU A 61 -2.92 -12.49 -1.74
CA LEU A 61 -3.34 -11.40 -0.87
C LEU A 61 -2.75 -10.04 -1.31
N LEU A 62 -1.50 -10.03 -1.81
CA LEU A 62 -0.90 -8.84 -2.44
C LEU A 62 -1.69 -8.40 -3.68
N TYR A 63 -2.15 -9.34 -4.50
CA TYR A 63 -2.96 -9.02 -5.68
C TYR A 63 -4.27 -8.35 -5.31
N ILE A 64 -5.02 -8.97 -4.39
CA ILE A 64 -6.31 -8.46 -3.94
C ILE A 64 -6.13 -7.03 -3.38
N GLY A 65 -5.09 -6.84 -2.56
CA GLY A 65 -4.81 -5.53 -2.01
C GLY A 65 -4.40 -4.49 -3.05
N LEU A 66 -3.52 -4.84 -3.98
CA LEU A 66 -3.10 -3.91 -5.04
C LEU A 66 -4.25 -3.52 -5.96
N TRP A 67 -5.17 -4.45 -6.31
CA TRP A 67 -6.38 -4.12 -7.05
C TRP A 67 -7.31 -3.20 -6.26
N GLY A 68 -7.48 -3.45 -4.96
CA GLY A 68 -8.25 -2.58 -4.08
C GLY A 68 -7.66 -1.16 -3.98
N ILE A 69 -6.33 -1.05 -3.84
CA ILE A 69 -5.60 0.22 -3.83
C ILE A 69 -5.76 0.95 -5.17
N LEU A 70 -5.59 0.25 -6.29
CA LEU A 70 -5.75 0.82 -7.64
C LEU A 70 -7.15 1.39 -7.84
N PHE A 71 -8.17 0.59 -7.49
CA PHE A 71 -9.57 1.03 -7.59
C PHE A 71 -9.83 2.27 -6.71
N ALA A 72 -9.35 2.27 -5.47
CA ALA A 72 -9.52 3.37 -4.55
C ALA A 72 -8.85 4.67 -5.03
N LEU A 73 -7.60 4.58 -5.52
CA LEU A 73 -6.88 5.74 -6.07
C LEU A 73 -7.50 6.25 -7.37
N ALA A 74 -7.94 5.36 -8.25
CA ALA A 74 -8.62 5.73 -9.48
C ALA A 74 -9.96 6.43 -9.19
N SER A 75 -10.76 5.91 -8.24
CA SER A 75 -12.02 6.52 -7.83
C SER A 75 -11.81 7.85 -7.11
N LEU A 76 -10.78 7.97 -6.28
CA LEU A 76 -10.43 9.23 -5.62
C LEU A 76 -10.01 10.31 -6.63
N GLY A 77 -9.15 9.95 -7.59
CA GLY A 77 -8.76 10.85 -8.68
C GLY A 77 -9.95 11.27 -9.55
N ALA A 78 -10.84 10.33 -9.88
CA ALA A 78 -12.07 10.63 -10.62
C ALA A 78 -13.02 11.54 -9.81
N ALA A 79 -13.16 11.31 -8.50
CA ALA A 79 -13.98 12.14 -7.64
C ALA A 79 -13.51 13.60 -7.63
N PHE A 80 -12.21 13.84 -7.51
CA PHE A 80 -11.66 15.19 -7.57
C PHE A 80 -11.72 15.80 -8.98
N HIS A 81 -11.61 14.99 -10.03
CA HIS A 81 -11.73 15.47 -11.41
C HIS A 81 -13.15 15.96 -11.73
N PHE A 82 -14.17 15.28 -11.20
CA PHE A 82 -15.58 15.63 -11.39
C PHE A 82 -16.17 16.36 -10.17
N ALA A 83 -15.34 17.05 -9.39
CA ALA A 83 -15.76 17.71 -8.15
C ALA A 83 -16.94 18.68 -8.37
N ASP A 84 -16.91 19.47 -9.47
CA ASP A 84 -17.96 20.43 -9.80
C ASP A 84 -19.34 19.77 -10.05
N VAL A 85 -19.35 18.54 -10.59
CA VAL A 85 -20.55 17.78 -10.88
C VAL A 85 -21.07 17.05 -9.63
N LEU A 86 -20.15 16.57 -8.79
CA LEU A 86 -20.48 15.78 -7.60
C LEU A 86 -20.97 16.63 -6.42
N GLY A 87 -20.54 17.89 -6.34
CA GLY A 87 -20.94 18.80 -5.27
C GLY A 87 -20.76 18.18 -3.88
N ASP A 88 -21.83 18.15 -3.08
CA ASP A 88 -21.80 17.60 -1.72
C ASP A 88 -21.49 16.10 -1.62
N ASN A 89 -21.67 15.33 -2.70
CA ASN A 89 -21.36 13.90 -2.71
C ASN A 89 -19.84 13.63 -2.76
N LEU A 90 -19.03 14.59 -3.16
CA LEU A 90 -17.59 14.48 -3.23
C LEU A 90 -16.97 14.00 -1.92
N LYS A 91 -17.40 14.56 -0.80
CA LYS A 91 -16.92 14.21 0.54
C LYS A 91 -17.14 12.74 0.88
N TRP A 92 -18.30 12.18 0.54
CA TRP A 92 -18.62 10.79 0.85
C TRP A 92 -17.87 9.81 -0.05
N ILE A 93 -17.70 10.15 -1.32
CA ILE A 93 -16.90 9.35 -2.26
C ILE A 93 -15.42 9.37 -1.85
N ALA A 94 -14.90 10.53 -1.44
CA ALA A 94 -13.52 10.63 -0.94
C ALA A 94 -13.31 9.77 0.32
N VAL A 95 -14.22 9.84 1.31
CA VAL A 95 -14.14 8.99 2.51
C VAL A 95 -14.21 7.52 2.15
N ALA A 96 -15.16 7.09 1.32
CA ALA A 96 -15.31 5.70 0.90
C ALA A 96 -14.04 5.21 0.17
N SER A 97 -13.48 6.01 -0.74
CA SER A 97 -12.25 5.67 -1.45
C SER A 97 -11.06 5.52 -0.50
N VAL A 98 -10.88 6.43 0.46
CA VAL A 98 -9.80 6.33 1.45
C VAL A 98 -9.99 5.12 2.36
N VAL A 99 -11.21 4.81 2.78
CA VAL A 99 -11.52 3.60 3.58
C VAL A 99 -11.18 2.33 2.80
N ILE A 100 -11.57 2.24 1.52
CA ILE A 100 -11.22 1.09 0.65
C ILE A 100 -9.72 0.98 0.51
N TYR A 101 -9.03 2.10 0.27
CA TYR A 101 -7.58 2.15 0.15
C TYR A 101 -6.88 1.61 1.40
N ILE A 102 -7.24 2.12 2.58
CA ILE A 102 -6.64 1.71 3.86
C ILE A 102 -6.94 0.24 4.17
N THR A 103 -8.17 -0.21 3.92
CA THR A 103 -8.57 -1.60 4.08
C THR A 103 -7.71 -2.52 3.20
N ALA A 104 -7.62 -2.21 1.92
CA ALA A 104 -6.84 -2.99 0.96
C ALA A 104 -5.35 -3.03 1.33
N PHE A 105 -4.79 -1.90 1.75
CA PHE A 105 -3.40 -1.80 2.20
C PHE A 105 -3.14 -2.58 3.48
N ALA A 106 -3.97 -2.41 4.50
CA ALA A 106 -3.83 -3.06 5.80
C ALA A 106 -3.93 -4.59 5.70
N MET A 107 -4.76 -5.09 4.78
CA MET A 107 -4.89 -6.53 4.54
C MET A 107 -3.75 -7.13 3.70
N SER A 108 -2.95 -6.32 3.01
CA SER A 108 -1.99 -6.82 2.03
C SER A 108 -0.58 -6.25 2.21
N LEU A 109 -0.28 -5.13 1.56
CA LEU A 109 1.07 -4.54 1.51
C LEU A 109 1.63 -4.20 2.90
N GLY A 110 0.77 -3.84 3.87
CA GLY A 110 1.17 -3.52 5.23
C GLY A 110 1.97 -4.66 5.86
N PRO A 111 1.36 -5.78 6.21
CA PRO A 111 2.04 -6.89 6.86
C PRO A 111 2.90 -7.71 5.88
N ILE A 112 2.42 -8.00 4.67
CA ILE A 112 3.08 -8.94 3.75
C ILE A 112 4.44 -8.41 3.28
N GLY A 113 4.59 -7.11 3.10
CA GLY A 113 5.88 -6.53 2.71
C GLY A 113 7.01 -6.88 3.69
N TRP A 114 6.75 -6.81 4.99
CA TRP A 114 7.71 -7.15 6.04
C TRP A 114 7.91 -8.65 6.19
N ILE A 115 6.82 -9.43 6.13
CA ILE A 115 6.87 -10.90 6.19
C ILE A 115 7.71 -11.44 5.05
N MET A 116 7.45 -11.03 3.81
CA MET A 116 8.18 -11.53 2.65
C MET A 116 9.67 -11.19 2.69
N VAL A 117 10.05 -9.99 3.14
CA VAL A 117 11.48 -9.65 3.28
C VAL A 117 12.14 -10.57 4.30
N SER A 118 11.48 -10.87 5.43
CA SER A 118 12.03 -11.77 6.44
C SER A 118 12.08 -13.24 6.00
N GLU A 119 11.14 -13.68 5.15
CA GLU A 119 11.07 -15.06 4.65
C GLU A 119 12.07 -15.33 3.50
N ILE A 120 12.26 -14.37 2.59
CA ILE A 120 13.09 -14.57 1.39
C ILE A 120 14.59 -14.47 1.71
N LEU A 121 14.98 -13.70 2.72
CA LEU A 121 16.39 -13.44 3.02
C LEU A 121 17.05 -14.60 3.78
N PRO A 122 18.28 -15.05 3.36
CA PRO A 122 19.06 -16.04 4.09
C PRO A 122 19.36 -15.61 5.52
N LEU A 123 19.36 -16.57 6.46
CA LEU A 123 19.55 -16.33 7.89
C LEU A 123 20.83 -15.54 8.19
N GLN A 124 21.93 -15.86 7.50
CA GLN A 124 23.27 -15.30 7.73
C GLN A 124 23.33 -13.78 7.52
N ILE A 125 22.58 -13.25 6.53
CA ILE A 125 22.61 -11.83 6.16
C ILE A 125 21.30 -11.12 6.48
N ARG A 126 20.31 -11.82 7.06
CA ARG A 126 18.94 -11.29 7.28
C ARG A 126 18.95 -9.99 8.06
N GLY A 127 19.70 -9.91 9.17
CA GLY A 127 19.75 -8.71 9.99
C GLY A 127 20.24 -7.48 9.22
N PHE A 128 21.37 -7.61 8.52
CA PHE A 128 21.92 -6.54 7.70
C PHE A 128 20.98 -6.14 6.55
N SER A 129 20.44 -7.11 5.83
CA SER A 129 19.54 -6.87 4.72
C SER A 129 18.20 -6.24 5.16
N MET A 130 17.66 -6.64 6.31
CA MET A 130 16.47 -6.01 6.91
C MET A 130 16.75 -4.56 7.27
N SER A 131 17.91 -4.24 7.85
CA SER A 131 18.30 -2.87 8.16
C SER A 131 18.39 -2.02 6.90
N LEU A 132 19.00 -2.53 5.83
CA LEU A 132 19.08 -1.82 4.54
C LEU A 132 17.69 -1.59 3.92
N CYS A 133 16.82 -2.60 3.97
CA CYS A 133 15.43 -2.49 3.51
C CYS A 133 14.67 -1.43 4.32
N THR A 134 14.90 -1.35 5.63
CA THR A 134 14.27 -0.36 6.50
C THR A 134 14.75 1.05 6.18
N VAL A 135 16.05 1.26 6.03
CA VAL A 135 16.62 2.56 5.63
C VAL A 135 16.06 3.01 4.28
N ALA A 136 16.03 2.11 3.30
CA ALA A 136 15.45 2.39 1.98
C ALA A 136 13.96 2.73 2.09
N ASN A 137 13.19 1.98 2.91
CA ASN A 137 11.77 2.23 3.12
C ASN A 137 11.54 3.65 3.67
N PHE A 138 12.22 4.03 4.75
CA PHE A 138 12.05 5.37 5.33
C PHE A 138 12.59 6.48 4.43
N GLY A 139 13.70 6.25 3.72
CA GLY A 139 14.26 7.21 2.76
C GLY A 139 13.31 7.51 1.60
N PHE A 140 12.75 6.48 0.96
CA PHE A 140 11.74 6.65 -0.08
C PHE A 140 10.44 7.25 0.46
N ASN A 141 10.04 6.87 1.69
CA ASN A 141 8.88 7.46 2.34
C ASN A 141 9.03 8.97 2.50
N PHE A 142 10.18 9.42 2.97
CA PHE A 142 10.48 10.85 3.10
C PHE A 142 10.30 11.59 1.76
N ILE A 143 10.84 11.04 0.67
CA ILE A 143 10.73 11.65 -0.66
C ILE A 143 9.26 11.71 -1.12
N VAL A 144 8.52 10.61 -0.97
CA VAL A 144 7.12 10.51 -1.43
C VAL A 144 6.23 11.46 -0.63
N VAL A 145 6.38 11.51 0.70
CA VAL A 145 5.58 12.40 1.56
C VAL A 145 5.88 13.87 1.28
N LEU A 146 7.15 14.23 1.10
CA LEU A 146 7.53 15.60 0.75
C LEU A 146 7.03 16.04 -0.63
N SER A 147 6.95 15.11 -1.58
CA SER A 147 6.52 15.40 -2.95
C SER A 147 5.02 15.63 -3.06
N PHE A 148 4.23 15.17 -2.12
CA PHE A 148 2.76 15.12 -2.25
C PHE A 148 2.12 16.50 -2.33
N LEU A 149 2.38 17.40 -1.37
CA LEU A 149 1.81 18.75 -1.38
C LEU A 149 2.26 19.58 -2.60
N PRO A 150 3.56 19.61 -2.97
CA PRO A 150 3.98 20.20 -4.22
C PRO A 150 3.28 19.65 -5.45
N LEU A 151 3.05 18.34 -5.53
CA LEU A 151 2.30 17.73 -6.63
C LEU A 151 0.84 18.21 -6.67
N ILE A 152 0.14 18.19 -5.53
CA ILE A 152 -1.24 18.70 -5.46
C ILE A 152 -1.30 20.16 -5.94
N HIS A 153 -0.38 21.00 -5.49
CA HIS A 153 -0.37 22.43 -5.87
C HIS A 153 0.01 22.67 -7.32
N SER A 154 0.83 21.81 -7.94
CA SER A 154 1.33 22.00 -9.31
C SER A 154 0.43 21.42 -10.38
N ILE A 155 -0.12 20.22 -10.16
CA ILE A 155 -0.90 19.48 -11.15
C ILE A 155 -2.34 19.19 -10.71
N GLY A 156 -2.69 19.53 -9.46
CA GLY A 156 -4.01 19.30 -8.89
C GLY A 156 -4.19 17.92 -8.25
N GLU A 157 -5.27 17.79 -7.50
CA GLU A 157 -5.57 16.59 -6.69
C GLU A 157 -5.81 15.37 -7.57
N ALA A 158 -6.64 15.50 -8.59
CA ALA A 158 -7.06 14.40 -9.47
C ALA A 158 -5.85 13.72 -10.13
N TYR A 159 -4.98 14.51 -10.73
CA TYR A 159 -3.78 13.99 -11.42
C TYR A 159 -2.77 13.39 -10.46
N THR A 160 -2.64 13.96 -9.25
CA THR A 160 -1.77 13.42 -8.20
C THR A 160 -2.21 12.00 -7.82
N PHE A 161 -3.50 11.76 -7.58
CA PHE A 161 -4.00 10.41 -7.28
C PHE A 161 -3.88 9.45 -8.46
N TRP A 162 -4.05 9.92 -9.69
CA TRP A 162 -3.85 9.08 -10.88
C TRP A 162 -2.38 8.70 -11.11
N ILE A 163 -1.41 9.55 -10.74
CA ILE A 163 0.01 9.17 -10.72
C ILE A 163 0.24 8.00 -9.75
N PHE A 164 -0.29 8.07 -8.52
CA PHE A 164 -0.18 6.97 -7.57
C PHE A 164 -0.91 5.70 -8.07
N ALA A 165 -2.04 5.85 -8.75
CA ALA A 165 -2.73 4.73 -9.42
C ALA A 165 -1.84 4.09 -10.51
N GLY A 166 -1.19 4.90 -11.34
CA GLY A 166 -0.23 4.43 -12.35
C GLY A 166 0.95 3.68 -11.74
N ILE A 167 1.52 4.20 -10.65
CA ILE A 167 2.58 3.50 -9.89
C ILE A 167 2.05 2.16 -9.33
N THR A 168 0.80 2.11 -8.86
CA THR A 168 0.18 0.87 -8.37
C THR A 168 0.03 -0.17 -9.48
N VAL A 169 -0.23 0.23 -10.73
CA VAL A 169 -0.21 -0.68 -11.90
C VAL A 169 1.19 -1.26 -12.09
N VAL A 170 2.24 -0.46 -11.98
CA VAL A 170 3.63 -0.96 -12.05
C VAL A 170 3.90 -1.96 -10.93
N CYS A 171 3.39 -1.69 -9.71
CA CYS A 171 3.49 -2.63 -8.57
C CYS A 171 2.73 -3.94 -8.84
N LEU A 172 1.57 -3.90 -9.49
CA LEU A 172 0.83 -5.10 -9.92
C LEU A 172 1.65 -5.94 -10.90
N LEU A 173 2.22 -5.31 -11.92
CA LEU A 173 3.09 -5.99 -12.89
C LEU A 173 4.33 -6.60 -12.21
N PHE A 174 4.98 -5.85 -11.33
CA PHE A 174 6.11 -6.34 -10.55
C PHE A 174 5.73 -7.57 -9.71
N THR A 175 4.58 -7.51 -9.03
CA THR A 175 4.07 -8.62 -8.22
C THR A 175 3.80 -9.85 -9.09
N TYR A 176 3.28 -9.65 -10.28
CA TYR A 176 3.02 -10.74 -11.24
C TYR A 176 4.29 -11.47 -11.63
N TYR A 177 5.29 -10.74 -12.09
CA TYR A 177 6.47 -11.32 -12.71
C TYR A 177 7.57 -11.73 -11.71
N LEU A 178 7.70 -11.02 -10.58
CA LEU A 178 8.88 -11.12 -9.74
C LEU A 178 8.62 -11.63 -8.32
N VAL A 179 7.41 -11.44 -7.77
CA VAL A 179 7.12 -11.86 -6.40
C VAL A 179 6.82 -13.35 -6.35
N PRO A 180 7.61 -14.16 -5.59
CA PRO A 180 7.34 -15.57 -5.38
C PRO A 180 6.18 -15.77 -4.39
N GLU A 181 5.55 -16.96 -4.42
CA GLU A 181 4.72 -17.41 -3.32
C GLU A 181 5.60 -18.14 -2.29
N THR A 182 5.54 -17.70 -1.05
CA THR A 182 6.36 -18.27 0.04
C THR A 182 5.55 -19.13 1.01
N LYS A 183 4.24 -19.23 0.82
CA LYS A 183 3.37 -20.03 1.67
C LYS A 183 3.78 -21.49 1.72
N GLY A 184 3.98 -22.01 2.94
CA GLY A 184 4.28 -23.42 3.16
C GLY A 184 5.70 -23.87 2.82
N ILE A 185 6.60 -22.95 2.50
CA ILE A 185 8.00 -23.26 2.23
C ILE A 185 8.80 -22.99 3.52
N SER A 186 9.58 -24.00 3.96
CA SER A 186 10.45 -23.82 5.12
C SER A 186 11.63 -22.90 4.80
N LEU A 187 12.12 -22.19 5.81
CA LEU A 187 13.26 -21.26 5.65
C LEU A 187 14.52 -22.00 5.19
N GLU A 188 14.71 -23.24 5.63
CA GLU A 188 15.82 -24.10 5.23
C GLU A 188 15.76 -24.41 3.71
N LYS A 189 14.55 -24.64 3.18
CA LYS A 189 14.34 -24.88 1.75
C LYS A 189 14.62 -23.64 0.93
N ILE A 190 14.23 -22.46 1.41
CA ILE A 190 14.54 -21.17 0.79
C ILE A 190 16.06 -20.95 0.77
N GLU A 191 16.76 -21.22 1.88
CA GLU A 191 18.20 -21.10 1.96
C GLU A 191 18.90 -22.08 1.02
N LYS A 192 18.44 -23.32 0.92
CA LYS A 192 18.95 -24.31 -0.03
C LYS A 192 18.80 -23.82 -1.49
N ASN A 193 17.62 -23.31 -1.84
CA ASN A 193 17.35 -22.75 -3.17
C ASN A 193 18.30 -21.58 -3.50
N TRP A 194 18.61 -20.72 -2.52
CA TRP A 194 19.60 -19.65 -2.69
C TRP A 194 21.01 -20.19 -2.96
N ARG A 195 21.45 -21.21 -2.22
CA ARG A 195 22.78 -21.86 -2.43
C ARG A 195 22.88 -22.55 -3.79
N GLU A 196 21.77 -23.08 -4.29
CA GLU A 196 21.67 -23.74 -5.60
C GLU A 196 21.48 -22.75 -6.77
N GLY A 197 21.40 -21.43 -6.48
CA GLY A 197 21.24 -20.40 -7.50
C GLY A 197 19.87 -20.37 -8.17
N VAL A 198 18.84 -20.96 -7.53
CA VAL A 198 17.47 -20.95 -8.04
C VAL A 198 16.92 -19.51 -8.03
N PRO A 199 16.35 -19.01 -9.15
CA PRO A 199 15.76 -17.68 -9.17
C PRO A 199 14.63 -17.55 -8.14
N ALA A 200 14.59 -16.44 -7.39
CA ALA A 200 13.62 -16.21 -6.31
C ALA A 200 12.16 -16.45 -6.75
N ARG A 201 11.81 -16.08 -7.99
CA ARG A 201 10.47 -16.30 -8.57
C ARG A 201 10.01 -17.76 -8.61
N ARG A 202 10.92 -18.74 -8.50
CA ARG A 202 10.63 -20.18 -8.55
C ARG A 202 10.59 -20.84 -7.18
N PHE A 203 10.81 -20.12 -6.10
CA PHE A 203 10.85 -20.70 -4.74
C PHE A 203 9.56 -21.44 -4.36
N GLY A 204 8.42 -21.03 -4.89
CA GLY A 204 7.13 -21.69 -4.65
C GLY A 204 6.78 -22.86 -5.58
N GLN A 205 7.64 -23.17 -6.55
CA GLN A 205 7.38 -24.19 -7.57
C GLN A 205 8.22 -25.46 -7.39
N SER A 206 9.12 -25.48 -6.42
CA SER A 206 10.05 -26.59 -6.14
C SER A 206 9.63 -27.44 -4.94
#